data_4b616f93df520739c865967c9e50a7dc
#
_entry.id   4b616f93df520739c865967c9e50a7dc
#
_cell.length_a   1.000
_cell.length_b   1.000
_cell.length_c   1.000
_cell.angle_alpha   90.00
_cell.angle_beta   90.00
_cell.angle_gamma   90.00
#
_symmetry.space_group_name_H-M   'P 1'
#
loop_
_entity.id
_entity.type
_entity.pdbx_description
1 polymer ?
#
loop_
_entity_poly.entity_id
_entity_poly.type
_entity_poly.pdbx_seq_one_letter_code
_entity_poly.pdbx_strand_id
1 'polypeptide(L)'
;MKVRVVAFFLISILLVSLVPTTSAYKGYQLSRSSVTDFTLMDQDENNVTLSLTNGEILVVAFIFTRCTDVCPVITQSLRSVQDGLSSEYSDDVGFISISVDPEYDTPERLKAFSELHDANWSHLTGELEVMEEVWNSFGLVVQKNVIEAHIADGNGHQSNDSTVIFVDGE
;
A
#
# COMPACT_ATOMS: atom_id res chain seq x y z
N MET A 1 40.48 -35.61 -29.28
CA MET A 1 40.01 -34.18 -29.24
C MET A 1 38.49 -34.09 -29.07
N LYS A 2 37.66 -34.84 -29.77
CA LYS A 2 36.19 -34.79 -29.72
C LYS A 2 35.59 -35.11 -28.31
N VAL A 3 36.12 -36.10 -27.60
CA VAL A 3 35.62 -36.49 -26.25
C VAL A 3 35.83 -35.38 -25.18
N ARG A 4 36.95 -34.67 -25.25
CA ARG A 4 37.22 -33.56 -24.30
C ARG A 4 36.28 -32.39 -24.54
N VAL A 5 35.92 -32.07 -25.78
CA VAL A 5 34.98 -30.99 -26.11
C VAL A 5 33.57 -31.34 -25.63
N VAL A 6 33.14 -32.59 -25.84
CA VAL A 6 31.82 -33.07 -25.35
C VAL A 6 31.75 -33.04 -23.83
N ALA A 7 32.83 -33.45 -23.14
CA ALA A 7 32.90 -33.37 -21.66
C ALA A 7 32.80 -31.93 -21.13
N PHE A 8 33.46 -30.95 -21.76
CA PHE A 8 33.34 -29.56 -21.41
C PHE A 8 31.93 -29.02 -21.62
N PHE A 9 31.24 -29.37 -22.70
CA PHE A 9 29.86 -29.00 -22.96
C PHE A 9 28.89 -29.60 -21.92
N LEU A 10 29.06 -30.84 -21.55
CA LEU A 10 28.22 -31.51 -20.54
C LEU A 10 28.44 -30.91 -19.13
N ILE A 11 29.67 -30.56 -18.78
CA ILE A 11 29.99 -29.89 -17.51
C ILE A 11 29.43 -28.45 -17.48
N SER A 12 29.47 -27.73 -18.61
CA SER A 12 28.89 -26.38 -18.72
C SER A 12 27.37 -26.40 -18.55
N ILE A 13 26.68 -27.38 -19.14
CA ILE A 13 25.22 -27.55 -18.99
C ILE A 13 24.88 -27.93 -17.53
N LEU A 14 25.69 -28.77 -16.89
CA LEU A 14 25.48 -29.16 -15.48
C LEU A 14 25.67 -27.99 -14.52
N LEU A 15 26.61 -27.06 -14.80
CA LEU A 15 26.85 -25.88 -13.99
C LEU A 15 25.74 -24.82 -14.09
N VAL A 16 25.07 -24.71 -15.23
CA VAL A 16 23.93 -23.78 -15.42
C VAL A 16 22.70 -24.23 -14.63
N SER A 17 22.50 -25.54 -14.40
CA SER A 17 21.38 -26.07 -13.63
C SER A 17 21.55 -25.94 -12.10
N LEU A 18 22.71 -25.48 -11.62
CA LEU A 18 23.00 -25.22 -10.19
C LEU A 18 22.77 -23.76 -9.75
N VAL A 19 22.23 -22.91 -10.62
CA VAL A 19 21.86 -21.54 -10.20
C VAL A 19 20.64 -21.63 -9.29
N PRO A 20 20.76 -21.32 -8.00
CA PRO A 20 19.59 -21.29 -7.12
C PRO A 20 18.64 -20.22 -7.62
N THR A 21 17.40 -20.59 -7.92
CA THR A 21 16.33 -19.63 -8.15
C THR A 21 16.01 -19.00 -6.79
N THR A 22 16.66 -17.89 -6.48
CA THR A 22 16.32 -17.11 -5.28
C THR A 22 14.96 -16.47 -5.54
N SER A 23 13.91 -16.99 -4.90
CA SER A 23 12.65 -16.28 -4.79
C SER A 23 12.90 -15.04 -3.94
N ALA A 24 12.93 -13.87 -4.58
CA ALA A 24 13.11 -12.60 -3.90
C ALA A 24 11.82 -12.10 -3.21
N TYR A 25 10.71 -12.81 -3.41
CA TYR A 25 9.42 -12.48 -2.82
C TYR A 25 9.40 -12.82 -1.33
N LYS A 26 9.14 -11.81 -0.50
CA LYS A 26 8.98 -11.90 0.96
C LYS A 26 7.61 -11.39 1.38
N GLY A 27 6.56 -11.95 0.87
CA GLY A 27 5.19 -11.58 1.20
C GLY A 27 4.36 -12.81 1.53
N TYR A 28 3.18 -12.56 2.09
CA TYR A 28 2.17 -13.58 2.32
C TYR A 28 1.11 -13.49 1.22
N GLN A 29 0.76 -14.64 0.66
CA GLN A 29 -0.36 -14.71 -0.25
C GLN A 29 -1.64 -14.77 0.58
N LEU A 30 -2.50 -13.76 0.44
CA LEU A 30 -3.81 -13.77 1.05
C LEU A 30 -4.66 -14.88 0.42
N SER A 31 -5.38 -15.64 1.26
CA SER A 31 -6.21 -16.77 0.82
C SER A 31 -7.46 -16.33 0.06
N ARG A 32 -7.68 -15.04 -0.13
CA ARG A 32 -8.84 -14.46 -0.82
C ARG A 32 -8.60 -14.45 -2.32
N SER A 33 -9.61 -14.88 -3.08
CA SER A 33 -9.51 -15.03 -4.53
C SER A 33 -9.64 -13.73 -5.32
N SER A 34 -10.23 -12.69 -4.73
CA SER A 34 -10.39 -11.37 -5.36
C SER A 34 -10.80 -10.30 -4.34
N VAL A 35 -10.36 -9.09 -4.55
CA VAL A 35 -10.88 -7.88 -3.90
C VAL A 35 -12.17 -7.47 -4.60
N THR A 36 -13.19 -7.07 -3.84
CA THR A 36 -14.44 -6.53 -4.40
C THR A 36 -14.16 -5.22 -5.11
N ASP A 37 -14.74 -5.01 -6.30
CA ASP A 37 -14.61 -3.74 -7.00
C ASP A 37 -15.28 -2.62 -6.20
N PHE A 38 -14.64 -1.45 -6.16
CA PHE A 38 -15.13 -0.28 -5.44
C PHE A 38 -14.86 1.00 -6.21
N THR A 39 -15.59 2.04 -5.88
CA THR A 39 -15.34 3.41 -6.35
C THR A 39 -15.19 4.32 -5.13
N LEU A 40 -14.05 5.01 -5.04
CA LEU A 40 -13.74 5.97 -3.99
C LEU A 40 -13.36 7.31 -4.61
N MET A 41 -13.30 8.35 -3.78
CA MET A 41 -12.90 9.70 -4.19
C MET A 41 -11.41 9.92 -3.93
N ASP A 42 -10.71 10.49 -4.89
CA ASP A 42 -9.30 10.86 -4.73
C ASP A 42 -9.12 12.27 -4.13
N GLN A 43 -7.88 12.68 -3.94
CA GLN A 43 -7.49 13.99 -3.41
C GLN A 43 -7.85 15.18 -4.32
N ASP A 44 -8.19 14.93 -5.57
CA ASP A 44 -8.64 15.94 -6.56
C ASP A 44 -10.15 15.84 -6.82
N GLU A 45 -10.90 15.16 -5.94
CA GLU A 45 -12.34 14.96 -5.99
C GLU A 45 -12.82 14.15 -7.22
N ASN A 46 -11.95 13.37 -7.84
CA ASN A 46 -12.33 12.48 -8.91
C ASN A 46 -12.74 11.10 -8.35
N ASN A 47 -13.68 10.45 -9.03
CA ASN A 47 -14.04 9.07 -8.74
C ASN A 47 -13.00 8.12 -9.35
N VAL A 48 -12.42 7.28 -8.50
CA VAL A 48 -11.47 6.23 -8.88
C VAL A 48 -12.12 4.88 -8.62
N THR A 49 -12.28 4.09 -9.69
CA THR A 49 -12.82 2.73 -9.61
C THR A 49 -11.68 1.72 -9.74
N LEU A 50 -11.62 0.73 -8.85
CA LEU A 50 -10.53 -0.24 -8.79
C LEU A 50 -10.31 -0.95 -10.14
N SER A 51 -11.38 -1.45 -10.76
CA SER A 51 -11.31 -2.17 -12.04
C SER A 51 -10.89 -1.30 -13.24
N LEU A 52 -10.89 0.03 -13.07
CA LEU A 52 -10.48 0.99 -14.09
C LEU A 52 -9.09 1.58 -13.83
N THR A 53 -8.42 1.18 -12.76
CA THR A 53 -7.04 1.62 -12.48
C THR A 53 -6.09 1.03 -13.51
N ASN A 54 -5.14 1.83 -13.96
CA ASN A 54 -4.15 1.40 -14.95
C ASN A 54 -3.12 0.45 -14.34
N GLY A 55 -2.66 -0.50 -15.14
CA GLY A 55 -1.58 -1.43 -14.81
C GLY A 55 -2.05 -2.86 -14.56
N GLU A 56 -1.16 -3.82 -14.76
CA GLU A 56 -1.37 -5.23 -14.42
C GLU A 56 -1.14 -5.51 -12.93
N ILE A 57 -0.35 -4.66 -12.28
CA ILE A 57 0.00 -4.76 -10.87
C ILE A 57 -0.44 -3.47 -10.18
N LEU A 58 -1.25 -3.59 -9.15
CA LEU A 58 -1.63 -2.46 -8.33
C LEU A 58 -1.02 -2.59 -6.93
N VAL A 59 -0.22 -1.61 -6.56
CA VAL A 59 0.34 -1.48 -5.21
C VAL A 59 -0.61 -0.64 -4.37
N VAL A 60 -1.14 -1.24 -3.30
CA VAL A 60 -2.10 -0.59 -2.42
C VAL A 60 -1.46 -0.37 -1.05
N ALA A 61 -1.53 0.86 -0.54
CA ALA A 61 -1.14 1.19 0.82
C ALA A 61 -2.35 1.72 1.62
N PHE A 62 -2.45 1.32 2.88
CA PHE A 62 -3.41 1.89 3.80
C PHE A 62 -2.72 2.91 4.68
N ILE A 63 -3.27 4.12 4.73
CA ILE A 63 -2.67 5.27 5.42
C ILE A 63 -3.73 6.06 6.19
N PHE A 64 -3.29 6.98 7.03
CA PHE A 64 -4.09 8.09 7.55
C PHE A 64 -3.21 9.33 7.73
N THR A 65 -3.75 10.51 7.41
CA THR A 65 -2.95 11.74 7.29
C THR A 65 -2.39 12.25 8.61
N ARG A 66 -3.02 11.88 9.75
CA ARG A 66 -2.55 12.23 11.10
C ARG A 66 -1.42 11.35 11.61
N CYS A 67 -1.05 10.32 10.87
CA CYS A 67 0.07 9.46 11.23
C CYS A 67 1.40 10.20 11.07
N THR A 68 2.11 10.42 12.17
CA THR A 68 3.38 11.15 12.18
C THR A 68 4.60 10.23 12.08
N ASP A 69 4.42 8.92 12.06
CA ASP A 69 5.48 7.92 12.16
C ASP A 69 5.53 7.01 10.92
N VAL A 70 4.73 5.95 10.89
CA VAL A 70 4.86 4.89 9.90
C VAL A 70 4.34 5.27 8.51
N CYS A 71 3.25 6.04 8.41
CA CYS A 71 2.66 6.37 7.11
C CYS A 71 3.59 7.21 6.23
N PRO A 72 4.30 8.24 6.73
CA PRO A 72 5.34 8.92 5.97
C PRO A 72 6.43 7.98 5.45
N VAL A 73 6.88 7.02 6.27
CA VAL A 73 7.91 6.04 5.89
C VAL A 73 7.42 5.10 4.79
N ILE A 74 6.18 4.60 4.90
CA ILE A 74 5.56 3.78 3.86
C ILE A 74 5.46 4.56 2.55
N THR A 75 4.94 5.79 2.60
CA THR A 75 4.79 6.65 1.41
C THR A 75 6.13 6.92 0.73
N GLN A 76 7.17 7.26 1.48
CA GLN A 76 8.52 7.45 0.92
C GLN A 76 9.11 6.15 0.34
N SER A 77 8.80 5.01 0.94
CA SER A 77 9.23 3.71 0.42
C SER A 77 8.55 3.39 -0.92
N LEU A 78 7.24 3.64 -1.02
CA LEU A 78 6.50 3.46 -2.27
C LEU A 78 7.00 4.41 -3.37
N ARG A 79 7.26 5.67 -3.02
CA ARG A 79 7.88 6.61 -3.94
C ARG A 79 9.22 6.10 -4.46
N SER A 80 10.07 5.61 -3.56
CA SER A 80 11.36 5.03 -3.96
C SER A 80 11.22 3.84 -4.89
N VAL A 81 10.17 3.03 -4.71
CA VAL A 81 9.83 1.93 -5.64
C VAL A 81 9.39 2.49 -6.98
N GLN A 82 8.47 3.47 -6.99
CA GLN A 82 7.98 4.11 -8.21
C GLN A 82 9.14 4.73 -9.02
N ASP A 83 10.02 5.49 -8.36
CA ASP A 83 11.19 6.13 -8.98
C ASP A 83 12.22 5.10 -9.50
N GLY A 84 12.27 3.92 -8.89
CA GLY A 84 13.16 2.82 -9.28
C GLY A 84 12.63 1.92 -10.40
N LEU A 85 11.35 2.07 -10.79
CA LEU A 85 10.80 1.29 -11.90
C LEU A 85 11.46 1.72 -13.21
N SER A 86 11.90 0.71 -13.99
CA SER A 86 12.38 0.99 -15.34
C SER A 86 11.22 1.43 -16.24
N SER A 87 11.52 2.16 -17.30
CA SER A 87 10.53 2.57 -18.30
C SER A 87 9.79 1.40 -18.97
N GLU A 88 10.32 0.18 -18.85
CA GLU A 88 9.69 -1.04 -19.35
C GLU A 88 8.48 -1.47 -18.52
N TYR A 89 8.49 -1.17 -17.18
CA TYR A 89 7.46 -1.62 -16.25
C TYR A 89 6.67 -0.45 -15.62
N SER A 90 7.01 0.78 -15.93
CA SER A 90 6.36 1.95 -15.30
C SER A 90 4.87 2.06 -15.61
N ASP A 91 4.44 1.58 -16.77
CA ASP A 91 3.05 1.62 -17.21
C ASP A 91 2.24 0.42 -16.69
N ASP A 92 2.93 -0.65 -16.25
CA ASP A 92 2.30 -1.87 -15.76
C ASP A 92 2.04 -1.85 -14.24
N VAL A 93 2.64 -0.91 -13.52
CA VAL A 93 2.53 -0.83 -12.06
C VAL A 93 1.83 0.46 -11.63
N GLY A 94 0.61 0.31 -11.12
CA GLY A 94 -0.15 1.40 -10.50
C GLY A 94 0.09 1.49 -8.99
N PHE A 95 -0.12 2.69 -8.43
CA PHE A 95 -0.05 2.93 -6.99
C PHE A 95 -1.32 3.62 -6.53
N ILE A 96 -1.87 3.19 -5.40
CA ILE A 96 -2.95 3.90 -4.69
C ILE A 96 -2.69 3.85 -3.19
N SER A 97 -3.14 4.89 -2.49
CA SER A 97 -3.24 4.91 -1.04
C SER A 97 -4.71 5.01 -0.63
N ILE A 98 -5.14 4.21 0.34
CA ILE A 98 -6.52 4.19 0.82
C ILE A 98 -6.51 4.62 2.29
N SER A 99 -7.33 5.63 2.63
CA SER A 99 -7.45 6.08 4.01
C SER A 99 -8.06 5.02 4.91
N VAL A 100 -7.62 5.00 6.18
CA VAL A 100 -8.26 4.25 7.26
C VAL A 100 -8.92 5.15 8.30
N ASP A 101 -8.98 6.45 8.02
CA ASP A 101 -9.62 7.45 8.88
C ASP A 101 -10.46 8.45 8.04
N PRO A 102 -11.46 7.99 7.27
CA PRO A 102 -12.19 8.81 6.30
C PRO A 102 -12.95 9.98 6.94
N GLU A 103 -13.31 9.88 8.22
CA GLU A 103 -13.94 10.99 8.93
C GLU A 103 -13.00 12.18 9.14
N TYR A 104 -11.70 11.93 9.15
CA TYR A 104 -10.67 12.96 9.24
C TYR A 104 -10.04 13.26 7.88
N ASP A 105 -9.74 12.26 7.08
CA ASP A 105 -9.00 12.34 5.83
C ASP A 105 -9.90 12.79 4.68
N THR A 106 -10.21 14.09 4.63
CA THR A 106 -10.90 14.70 3.48
C THR A 106 -10.00 14.73 2.25
N PRO A 107 -10.55 14.86 1.04
CA PRO A 107 -9.75 15.04 -0.18
C PRO A 107 -8.70 16.13 -0.05
N GLU A 108 -9.04 17.27 0.55
CA GLU A 108 -8.11 18.38 0.80
C GLU A 108 -6.92 17.96 1.69
N ARG A 109 -7.17 17.17 2.76
CA ARG A 109 -6.11 16.68 3.65
C ARG A 109 -5.24 15.62 3.00
N LEU A 110 -5.84 14.74 2.21
CA LEU A 110 -5.11 13.78 1.40
C LEU A 110 -4.24 14.49 0.35
N LYS A 111 -4.73 15.59 -0.24
CA LYS A 111 -3.95 16.43 -1.16
C LYS A 111 -2.73 17.03 -0.46
N ALA A 112 -2.94 17.66 0.69
CA ALA A 112 -1.84 18.22 1.48
C ALA A 112 -0.82 17.16 1.89
N PHE A 113 -1.27 15.95 2.24
CA PHE A 113 -0.39 14.82 2.56
C PHE A 113 0.40 14.36 1.32
N SER A 114 -0.25 14.19 0.17
CA SER A 114 0.41 13.77 -1.07
C SER A 114 1.47 14.78 -1.52
N GLU A 115 1.15 16.08 -1.47
CA GLU A 115 2.08 17.16 -1.79
C GLU A 115 3.28 17.21 -0.81
N LEU A 116 3.02 17.05 0.50
CA LEU A 116 4.08 17.04 1.52
C LEU A 116 5.09 15.91 1.31
N HIS A 117 4.62 14.75 0.84
CA HIS A 117 5.43 13.56 0.64
C HIS A 117 5.83 13.33 -0.81
N ASP A 118 5.45 14.25 -1.73
CA ASP A 118 5.73 14.18 -3.16
C ASP A 118 5.26 12.84 -3.77
N ALA A 119 4.07 12.41 -3.34
CA ALA A 119 3.45 11.13 -3.68
C ALA A 119 2.37 11.37 -4.76
N ASN A 120 2.75 11.21 -6.03
CA ASN A 120 1.94 11.60 -7.21
C ASN A 120 1.05 10.47 -7.73
N TRP A 121 0.42 9.73 -6.82
CA TRP A 121 -0.62 8.74 -7.12
C TRP A 121 -1.90 9.07 -6.37
N SER A 122 -2.99 8.35 -6.68
CA SER A 122 -4.28 8.58 -6.06
C SER A 122 -4.29 8.17 -4.58
N HIS A 123 -4.73 9.11 -3.74
CA HIS A 123 -4.99 8.92 -2.32
C HIS A 123 -6.50 8.96 -2.11
N LEU A 124 -7.08 7.85 -1.69
CA LEU A 124 -8.50 7.58 -1.75
C LEU A 124 -9.17 7.68 -0.38
N THR A 125 -10.36 8.27 -0.36
CA THR A 125 -11.28 8.33 0.78
C THR A 125 -12.72 8.16 0.30
N GLY A 126 -13.66 8.04 1.24
CA GLY A 126 -15.09 7.87 0.95
C GLY A 126 -15.92 7.84 2.20
N GLU A 127 -17.21 7.56 2.04
CA GLU A 127 -18.12 7.36 3.17
C GLU A 127 -17.67 6.16 4.01
N LEU A 128 -17.80 6.27 5.34
CA LEU A 128 -17.27 5.27 6.29
C LEU A 128 -17.79 3.85 5.98
N GLU A 129 -19.06 3.71 5.69
CA GLU A 129 -19.69 2.41 5.37
C GLU A 129 -19.03 1.75 4.14
N VAL A 130 -18.76 2.55 3.10
CA VAL A 130 -18.07 2.06 1.88
C VAL A 130 -16.62 1.69 2.20
N MET A 131 -15.96 2.52 3.00
CA MET A 131 -14.56 2.27 3.40
C MET A 131 -14.43 0.98 4.22
N GLU A 132 -15.37 0.69 5.11
CA GLU A 132 -15.41 -0.57 5.88
C GLU A 132 -15.54 -1.80 4.96
N GLU A 133 -16.38 -1.74 3.92
CA GLU A 133 -16.48 -2.81 2.93
C GLU A 133 -15.17 -2.99 2.16
N VAL A 134 -14.52 -1.88 1.77
CA VAL A 134 -13.22 -1.91 1.09
C VAL A 134 -12.17 -2.54 1.98
N TRP A 135 -11.99 -2.09 3.22
CA TRP A 135 -11.01 -2.65 4.16
C TRP A 135 -11.24 -4.15 4.39
N ASN A 136 -12.49 -4.54 4.60
CA ASN A 136 -12.86 -5.96 4.77
C ASN A 136 -12.50 -6.79 3.53
N SER A 137 -12.65 -6.24 2.31
CA SER A 137 -12.32 -6.94 1.07
C SER A 137 -10.82 -7.24 0.96
N PHE A 138 -9.98 -6.37 1.52
CA PHE A 138 -8.54 -6.59 1.66
C PHE A 138 -8.14 -7.42 2.88
N GLY A 139 -9.10 -7.74 3.78
CA GLY A 139 -8.82 -8.47 5.02
C GLY A 139 -8.30 -7.58 6.14
N LEU A 140 -8.46 -6.28 6.00
CA LEU A 140 -8.04 -5.31 7.01
C LEU A 140 -9.17 -5.07 8.01
N VAL A 141 -8.84 -5.11 9.30
CA VAL A 141 -9.74 -4.72 10.40
C VAL A 141 -9.24 -3.40 10.98
N VAL A 142 -10.03 -2.36 10.84
CA VAL A 142 -9.71 -1.02 11.39
C VAL A 142 -10.47 -0.84 12.70
N GLN A 143 -9.75 -0.58 13.78
CA GLN A 143 -10.33 -0.27 15.09
C GLN A 143 -9.88 1.12 15.52
N LYS A 144 -10.83 2.01 15.80
CA LYS A 144 -10.58 3.29 16.42
C LYS A 144 -10.59 3.14 17.94
N ASN A 145 -9.43 3.23 18.58
CA ASN A 145 -9.36 3.34 20.03
C ASN A 145 -9.38 4.82 20.39
N VAL A 146 -10.52 5.29 20.87
CA VAL A 146 -10.62 6.60 21.51
C VAL A 146 -10.02 6.44 22.91
N ILE A 147 -8.78 6.84 23.09
CA ILE A 147 -8.21 6.98 24.43
C ILE A 147 -8.75 8.30 24.97
N GLU A 148 -9.81 8.24 25.78
CA GLU A 148 -10.18 9.35 26.64
C GLU A 148 -9.05 9.51 27.69
N ALA A 149 -8.04 10.28 27.33
CA ALA A 149 -7.08 10.73 28.34
C ALA A 149 -7.81 11.69 29.28
N HIS A 150 -8.25 11.19 30.40
CA HIS A 150 -8.59 12.02 31.54
C HIS A 150 -7.31 12.69 32.06
N ILE A 151 -6.85 13.72 31.37
CA ILE A 151 -5.88 14.64 31.94
C ILE A 151 -6.67 15.61 32.83
N ALA A 152 -6.69 15.29 34.08
CA ALA A 152 -7.16 16.18 35.12
C ALA A 152 -6.11 17.29 35.36
N ASP A 153 -6.00 18.23 34.43
CA ASP A 153 -5.33 19.50 34.61
C ASP A 153 -6.26 20.63 34.18
N GLY A 154 -6.34 21.62 35.00
CA GLY A 154 -7.35 22.67 35.01
C GLY A 154 -7.34 23.66 33.85
N ASN A 155 -6.97 23.29 32.63
CA ASN A 155 -6.99 24.11 31.43
C ASN A 155 -7.51 23.33 30.22
N GLY A 156 -8.81 23.16 30.16
CA GLY A 156 -9.70 22.62 29.15
C GLY A 156 -9.24 22.57 27.66
N HIS A 157 -8.15 21.92 27.37
CA HIS A 157 -7.77 21.57 25.99
C HIS A 157 -8.03 20.08 25.79
N GLN A 158 -9.16 19.75 25.16
CA GLN A 158 -9.44 18.40 24.70
C GLN A 158 -8.61 18.12 23.45
N SER A 159 -7.51 17.41 23.62
CA SER A 159 -6.86 16.76 22.48
C SER A 159 -7.55 15.42 22.22
N ASN A 160 -8.41 15.35 21.21
CA ASN A 160 -8.94 14.09 20.70
C ASN A 160 -7.82 13.41 19.91
N ASP A 161 -6.97 12.66 20.60
CA ASP A 161 -5.96 11.82 19.98
C ASP A 161 -6.58 10.43 19.74
N SER A 162 -7.15 10.22 18.54
CA SER A 162 -7.64 8.91 18.13
C SER A 162 -6.50 8.13 17.51
N THR A 163 -6.06 7.08 18.19
CA THR A 163 -5.06 6.15 17.66
C THR A 163 -5.76 5.08 16.82
N VAL A 164 -5.39 4.99 15.55
CA VAL A 164 -5.82 3.90 14.66
C VAL A 164 -4.84 2.75 14.84
N ILE A 165 -5.31 1.60 15.29
CA ILE A 165 -4.52 0.40 15.42
C ILE A 165 -4.93 -0.56 14.29
N PHE A 166 -3.98 -0.96 13.47
CA PHE A 166 -4.15 -2.04 12.51
C PHE A 166 -3.98 -3.36 13.24
N VAL A 167 -4.97 -4.24 13.13
CA VAL A 167 -4.87 -5.62 13.60
C VAL A 167 -4.90 -6.50 12.35
N ASP A 168 -3.78 -7.18 12.07
CA ASP A 168 -3.76 -8.25 11.08
C ASP A 168 -4.77 -9.30 11.49
N GLY A 169 -5.75 -9.57 10.63
CA GLY A 169 -6.70 -10.65 10.82
C GLY A 169 -5.98 -11.99 10.52
N GLU A 170 -5.88 -12.86 11.53
CA GLU A 170 -5.52 -14.26 11.33
C GLU A 170 -6.58 -15.04 10.52
#